data_7c6272087d5d24360728a9b75d9b8739
#
_entry.id   7c6272087d5d24360728a9b75d9b8739
#
_cell.length_a   1.000
_cell.length_b   1.000
_cell.length_c   1.000
_cell.angle_alpha   90.00
_cell.angle_beta   90.00
_cell.angle_gamma   90.00
#
_symmetry.space_group_name_H-M   'P 1'
#
loop_
_entity.id
_entity.type
_entity.pdbx_description
1 polymer ?
#
loop_
_entity_poly.entity_id
_entity_poly.type
_entity_poly.pdbx_seq_one_letter_code
_entity_poly.pdbx_strand_id
1 'polypeptide(L)'
;MKKLLALVIALTFLGTSSAQAHQPVDLLKTDTTAAKGPLLVDGTVSFAIRASFTKAGEKKGFRAQLQEGDALNFQYLIMDKKPENALKMTQLPTLVVTGPGGFKTTMKLNERTQFLETFSQTMYLYLGRHSSVAKSGIYSFLLTSRGKASITLGVGDKEIPGEVLRGPAPTPTASAKASANASASPTTAGYTMAQVKANNSAKSCWAVVDDYVYDLTKWINSHPGGSGAIVSLCGTDATVSFKAQHQNQAKPAVRLDSYKLGPLQK
;
A
#
# COMPACT_ATOMS: atom_id res chain seq x y z
N MET A 1 -21.84 44.97 -44.07
CA MET A 1 -20.64 44.66 -43.28
C MET A 1 -21.06 43.79 -42.09
N LYS A 2 -20.95 42.45 -42.23
CA LYS A 2 -21.38 41.50 -41.21
C LYS A 2 -20.13 41.12 -40.39
N LYS A 3 -20.11 41.48 -39.09
CA LYS A 3 -19.04 41.11 -38.17
C LYS A 3 -19.31 39.68 -37.66
N LEU A 4 -18.46 38.72 -38.04
CA LEU A 4 -18.44 37.35 -37.50
C LEU A 4 -17.80 37.45 -36.11
N LEU A 5 -18.57 37.06 -35.10
CA LEU A 5 -18.09 36.92 -33.74
C LEU A 5 -17.64 35.44 -33.56
N ALA A 6 -16.33 35.21 -33.54
CA ALA A 6 -15.78 33.89 -33.28
C ALA A 6 -15.81 33.62 -31.78
N LEU A 7 -16.66 32.68 -31.34
CA LEU A 7 -16.73 32.20 -29.97
C LEU A 7 -15.65 31.12 -29.77
N VAL A 8 -14.58 31.48 -29.07
CA VAL A 8 -13.54 30.54 -28.64
C VAL A 8 -14.06 29.80 -27.41
N ILE A 9 -14.48 28.55 -27.57
CA ILE A 9 -14.80 27.66 -26.45
C ILE A 9 -13.47 27.12 -25.89
N ALA A 10 -13.02 27.68 -24.77
CA ALA A 10 -11.93 27.13 -23.99
C ALA A 10 -12.41 25.85 -23.31
N LEU A 11 -12.02 24.71 -23.84
CA LEU A 11 -12.26 23.39 -23.24
C LEU A 11 -11.30 23.25 -22.05
N THR A 12 -11.76 23.61 -20.84
CA THR A 12 -11.04 23.31 -19.61
C THR A 12 -11.11 21.80 -19.37
N PHE A 13 -10.01 21.10 -19.65
CA PHE A 13 -9.79 19.75 -19.14
C PHE A 13 -9.70 19.80 -17.63
N LEU A 14 -10.80 19.62 -16.95
CA LEU A 14 -10.83 19.25 -15.53
C LEU A 14 -10.21 17.84 -15.43
N GLY A 15 -8.93 17.79 -15.13
CA GLY A 15 -8.25 16.55 -14.76
C GLY A 15 -8.96 15.97 -13.55
N THR A 16 -9.82 14.98 -13.77
CA THR A 16 -10.36 14.15 -12.68
C THR A 16 -9.20 13.39 -12.06
N SER A 17 -8.70 13.88 -10.93
CA SER A 17 -7.91 13.04 -10.04
C SER A 17 -8.80 11.85 -9.69
N SER A 18 -8.52 10.68 -10.26
CA SER A 18 -9.15 9.44 -9.85
C SER A 18 -8.86 9.25 -8.36
N ALA A 19 -9.88 9.48 -7.54
CA ALA A 19 -9.88 8.97 -6.17
C ALA A 19 -9.71 7.46 -6.30
N GLN A 20 -8.52 6.96 -5.95
CA GLN A 20 -8.21 5.55 -6.07
C GLN A 20 -8.86 4.86 -4.88
N ALA A 21 -10.02 4.25 -5.14
CA ALA A 21 -10.64 3.30 -4.23
C ALA A 21 -9.61 2.22 -3.82
N HIS A 22 -9.87 1.53 -2.73
CA HIS A 22 -9.04 0.42 -2.23
C HIS A 22 -8.43 -0.41 -3.36
N GLN A 23 -7.11 -0.55 -3.37
CA GLN A 23 -6.41 -1.33 -4.39
C GLN A 23 -6.83 -2.80 -4.33
N PRO A 24 -7.42 -3.37 -5.41
CA PRO A 24 -7.92 -4.73 -5.37
C PRO A 24 -6.80 -5.77 -5.42
N VAL A 25 -6.90 -6.79 -4.58
CA VAL A 25 -6.00 -7.95 -4.56
C VAL A 25 -6.84 -9.22 -4.47
N ASP A 26 -6.84 -10.03 -5.52
CA ASP A 26 -7.56 -11.30 -5.53
C ASP A 26 -6.70 -12.43 -4.95
N LEU A 27 -7.23 -13.17 -3.95
CA LEU A 27 -6.57 -14.35 -3.43
C LEU A 27 -6.82 -15.55 -4.36
N LEU A 28 -5.73 -16.13 -4.84
CA LEU A 28 -5.73 -17.25 -5.78
C LEU A 28 -6.07 -18.58 -5.07
N LYS A 29 -6.34 -19.63 -5.85
CA LYS A 29 -6.51 -21.00 -5.31
C LYS A 29 -5.25 -21.54 -4.66
N THR A 30 -4.09 -21.05 -5.09
CA THR A 30 -2.76 -21.42 -4.56
C THR A 30 -2.42 -20.75 -3.24
N ASP A 31 -3.09 -19.67 -2.86
CA ASP A 31 -2.81 -18.88 -1.65
C ASP A 31 -3.34 -19.55 -0.38
N THR A 32 -3.10 -20.86 -0.23
CA THR A 32 -3.71 -21.72 0.81
C THR A 32 -3.20 -21.48 2.24
N THR A 33 -2.15 -20.70 2.38
CA THR A 33 -1.59 -20.24 3.66
C THR A 33 -1.17 -18.78 3.54
N ALA A 34 -0.96 -18.09 4.66
CA ALA A 34 -0.44 -16.71 4.63
C ALA A 34 0.92 -16.63 3.93
N ALA A 35 1.79 -17.63 4.13
CA ALA A 35 3.11 -17.68 3.51
C ALA A 35 3.08 -17.85 1.99
N LYS A 36 2.09 -18.57 1.45
CA LYS A 36 1.90 -18.78 0.01
C LYS A 36 1.14 -17.62 -0.67
N GLY A 37 0.39 -16.88 0.11
CA GLY A 37 -0.37 -15.73 -0.40
C GLY A 37 0.48 -14.47 -0.56
N PRO A 38 -0.14 -13.40 -1.09
CA PRO A 38 0.55 -12.14 -1.31
C PRO A 38 1.02 -11.49 0.00
N LEU A 39 2.07 -10.69 -0.11
CA LEU A 39 2.53 -9.78 0.94
C LEU A 39 2.18 -8.34 0.52
N LEU A 40 1.39 -7.67 1.33
CA LEU A 40 1.22 -6.23 1.27
C LEU A 40 2.45 -5.60 1.93
N VAL A 41 3.28 -4.92 1.15
CA VAL A 41 4.58 -4.39 1.62
C VAL A 41 4.40 -3.29 2.66
N ASP A 42 3.30 -2.55 2.56
CA ASP A 42 2.82 -1.60 3.57
C ASP A 42 1.35 -1.90 3.88
N GLY A 43 1.10 -2.51 5.04
CA GLY A 43 -0.25 -2.86 5.49
C GLY A 43 -1.12 -1.69 5.92
N THR A 44 -0.58 -0.46 5.93
CA THR A 44 -1.37 0.76 6.19
C THR A 44 -2.04 1.30 4.93
N VAL A 45 -1.58 0.87 3.75
CA VAL A 45 -2.19 1.23 2.46
C VAL A 45 -3.54 0.55 2.31
N SER A 46 -4.47 1.24 1.67
CA SER A 46 -5.84 0.80 1.47
C SER A 46 -5.94 -0.29 0.39
N PHE A 47 -6.17 -1.54 0.82
CA PHE A 47 -6.35 -2.70 -0.06
C PHE A 47 -7.73 -3.33 0.11
N ALA A 48 -8.33 -3.76 -1.00
CA ALA A 48 -9.51 -4.63 -1.02
C ALA A 48 -9.08 -6.07 -1.36
N ILE A 49 -8.91 -6.90 -0.34
CA ILE A 49 -8.51 -8.30 -0.51
C ILE A 49 -9.75 -9.14 -0.76
N ARG A 50 -9.88 -9.67 -1.97
CA ARG A 50 -11.04 -10.46 -2.39
C ARG A 50 -10.75 -11.96 -2.31
N ALA A 51 -11.64 -12.72 -1.70
CA ALA A 51 -11.52 -14.15 -1.56
C ALA A 51 -12.84 -14.87 -1.87
N SER A 52 -12.80 -15.85 -2.77
CA SER A 52 -13.95 -16.69 -3.11
C SER A 52 -13.64 -18.15 -2.75
N PHE A 53 -14.62 -18.83 -2.18
CA PHE A 53 -14.56 -20.21 -1.73
C PHE A 53 -15.67 -21.03 -2.36
N THR A 54 -15.42 -22.29 -2.68
CA THR A 54 -16.38 -23.20 -3.32
C THR A 54 -16.95 -24.23 -2.36
N LYS A 55 -16.22 -24.57 -1.30
CA LYS A 55 -16.62 -25.58 -0.31
C LYS A 55 -16.06 -25.27 1.08
N ALA A 56 -16.59 -25.95 2.10
CA ALA A 56 -16.07 -25.86 3.46
C ALA A 56 -14.63 -26.40 3.57
N GLY A 57 -13.84 -25.83 4.47
CA GLY A 57 -12.47 -26.23 4.76
C GLY A 57 -11.41 -25.65 3.83
N GLU A 58 -11.79 -24.96 2.75
CA GLU A 58 -10.82 -24.26 1.92
C GLU A 58 -10.16 -23.14 2.73
N LYS A 59 -8.84 -22.96 2.52
CA LYS A 59 -8.08 -21.92 3.17
C LYS A 59 -7.52 -20.96 2.14
N LYS A 60 -7.50 -19.67 2.50
CA LYS A 60 -6.79 -18.62 1.77
C LYS A 60 -6.13 -17.68 2.75
N GLY A 61 -4.92 -17.25 2.44
CA GLY A 61 -4.19 -16.34 3.31
C GLY A 61 -3.36 -15.33 2.56
N PHE A 62 -2.94 -14.31 3.29
CA PHE A 62 -2.02 -13.26 2.83
C PHE A 62 -1.28 -12.69 4.02
N ARG A 63 -0.35 -11.79 3.75
CA ARG A 63 0.46 -11.12 4.77
C ARG A 63 0.42 -9.61 4.56
N ALA A 64 0.60 -8.87 5.65
CA ALA A 64 0.81 -7.43 5.62
C ALA A 64 1.99 -7.08 6.52
N GLN A 65 2.90 -6.24 6.03
CA GLN A 65 3.99 -5.70 6.83
C GLN A 65 3.56 -4.39 7.46
N LEU A 66 3.85 -4.23 8.75
CA LEU A 66 3.59 -3.01 9.52
C LEU A 66 4.82 -2.64 10.33
N GLN A 67 4.95 -1.36 10.62
CA GLN A 67 5.98 -0.82 11.51
C GLN A 67 5.43 -0.63 12.94
N GLU A 68 6.32 -0.40 13.88
CA GLU A 68 5.94 -0.05 15.26
C GLU A 68 5.11 1.23 15.25
N GLY A 69 3.95 1.19 15.89
CA GLY A 69 3.05 2.35 15.98
C GLY A 69 2.06 2.51 14.82
N ASP A 70 2.19 1.74 13.74
CA ASP A 70 1.22 1.77 12.64
C ASP A 70 -0.17 1.34 13.11
N ALA A 71 -1.20 1.82 12.40
CA ALA A 71 -2.56 1.33 12.60
C ALA A 71 -2.75 -0.02 11.90
N LEU A 72 -3.03 -1.08 12.67
CA LEU A 72 -3.50 -2.36 12.15
C LEU A 72 -5.02 -2.29 12.01
N ASN A 73 -5.47 -1.78 10.86
CA ASN A 73 -6.88 -1.65 10.52
C ASN A 73 -7.28 -2.71 9.49
N PHE A 74 -8.34 -3.47 9.79
CA PHE A 74 -8.95 -4.35 8.81
C PHE A 74 -10.44 -4.55 9.06
N GLN A 75 -11.17 -4.78 7.99
CA GLN A 75 -12.63 -4.81 7.95
C GLN A 75 -13.07 -6.03 7.15
N TYR A 76 -14.17 -6.65 7.57
CA TYR A 76 -14.75 -7.79 6.89
C TYR A 76 -16.06 -7.37 6.21
N LEU A 77 -16.13 -7.55 4.88
CA LEU A 77 -17.26 -7.16 4.05
C LEU A 77 -17.74 -8.31 3.19
N ILE A 78 -19.03 -8.27 2.85
CA ILE A 78 -19.63 -9.04 1.75
C ILE A 78 -20.35 -8.08 0.81
N MET A 79 -20.54 -8.46 -0.44
CA MET A 79 -21.44 -7.70 -1.32
C MET A 79 -22.88 -7.80 -0.81
N ASP A 80 -23.61 -6.68 -0.81
CA ASP A 80 -25.04 -6.66 -0.47
C ASP A 80 -25.89 -7.13 -1.66
N LYS A 81 -25.59 -8.34 -2.12
CA LYS A 81 -26.25 -9.03 -3.24
C LYS A 81 -26.28 -10.53 -2.96
N LYS A 82 -27.37 -11.20 -3.37
CA LYS A 82 -27.44 -12.67 -3.33
C LYS A 82 -26.36 -13.30 -4.21
N PRO A 83 -25.75 -14.43 -3.80
CA PRO A 83 -26.09 -15.21 -2.58
C PRO A 83 -25.47 -14.66 -1.28
N GLU A 84 -24.44 -13.79 -1.33
CA GLU A 84 -23.60 -13.41 -0.20
C GLU A 84 -24.40 -12.79 0.95
N ASN A 85 -25.30 -11.86 0.65
CA ASN A 85 -26.11 -11.17 1.67
C ASN A 85 -27.18 -12.05 2.33
N ALA A 86 -27.46 -13.23 1.78
CA ALA A 86 -28.36 -14.21 2.39
C ALA A 86 -27.67 -15.17 3.35
N LEU A 87 -26.30 -15.19 3.36
CA LEU A 87 -25.53 -16.07 4.23
C LEU A 87 -25.63 -15.61 5.70
N LYS A 88 -25.83 -16.55 6.60
CA LYS A 88 -25.68 -16.32 8.03
C LYS A 88 -24.21 -16.14 8.37
N MET A 89 -23.90 -15.36 9.41
CA MET A 89 -22.51 -15.13 9.84
C MET A 89 -21.77 -16.44 10.17
N THR A 90 -22.50 -17.46 10.64
CA THR A 90 -21.95 -18.80 10.90
C THR A 90 -21.58 -19.59 9.65
N GLN A 91 -22.01 -19.18 8.46
CA GLN A 91 -21.70 -19.79 7.17
C GLN A 91 -20.53 -19.10 6.46
N LEU A 92 -20.16 -17.91 6.92
CA LEU A 92 -19.07 -17.14 6.36
C LEU A 92 -17.69 -17.65 6.80
N PRO A 93 -16.65 -17.46 5.98
CA PRO A 93 -15.27 -17.79 6.36
C PRO A 93 -14.84 -17.13 7.68
N THR A 94 -14.17 -17.89 8.53
CA THR A 94 -13.49 -17.32 9.71
C THR A 94 -12.18 -16.68 9.28
N LEU A 95 -11.88 -15.50 9.83
CA LEU A 95 -10.60 -14.84 9.69
C LEU A 95 -9.83 -14.87 11.01
N VAL A 96 -8.64 -15.44 10.98
CA VAL A 96 -7.66 -15.38 12.08
C VAL A 96 -6.48 -14.55 11.63
N VAL A 97 -6.06 -13.60 12.44
CA VAL A 97 -4.86 -12.77 12.22
C VAL A 97 -3.87 -13.02 13.33
N THR A 98 -2.63 -13.29 12.95
CA THR A 98 -1.49 -13.46 13.88
C THR A 98 -0.37 -12.51 13.49
N GLY A 99 0.44 -12.11 14.45
CA GLY A 99 1.50 -11.12 14.24
C GLY A 99 2.58 -11.12 15.30
N PRO A 100 3.47 -10.14 15.26
CA PRO A 100 4.56 -9.98 16.21
C PRO A 100 4.10 -9.90 17.65
N GLY A 101 4.99 -10.27 18.59
CA GLY A 101 4.71 -10.23 20.03
C GLY A 101 3.60 -11.17 20.50
N GLY A 102 3.32 -12.24 19.76
CA GLY A 102 2.25 -13.18 20.09
C GLY A 102 0.85 -12.65 19.77
N PHE A 103 0.74 -11.58 18.97
CA PHE A 103 -0.57 -11.07 18.55
C PHE A 103 -1.39 -12.15 17.85
N LYS A 104 -2.60 -12.34 18.32
CA LYS A 104 -3.57 -13.24 17.70
C LYS A 104 -4.98 -12.74 17.94
N THR A 105 -5.75 -12.61 16.89
CA THR A 105 -7.16 -12.26 16.98
C THR A 105 -7.98 -13.06 15.97
N THR A 106 -9.24 -13.29 16.29
CA THR A 106 -10.24 -13.83 15.36
C THR A 106 -11.26 -12.75 15.11
N MET A 107 -11.52 -12.44 13.84
CA MET A 107 -12.52 -11.43 13.46
C MET A 107 -13.89 -11.81 14.01
N LYS A 108 -14.46 -10.91 14.78
CA LYS A 108 -15.86 -11.02 15.24
C LYS A 108 -16.78 -10.45 14.17
N LEU A 109 -17.75 -11.23 13.73
CA LEU A 109 -18.78 -10.78 12.80
C LEU A 109 -20.01 -10.42 13.64
N ASN A 110 -20.17 -9.16 13.97
CA ASN A 110 -21.17 -8.66 14.93
C ASN A 110 -21.90 -7.40 14.47
N GLU A 111 -21.71 -7.00 13.22
CA GLU A 111 -22.44 -5.89 12.61
C GLU A 111 -23.01 -6.29 11.24
N ARG A 112 -23.91 -5.47 10.69
CA ARG A 112 -24.44 -5.62 9.34
C ARG A 112 -24.82 -4.24 8.81
N THR A 113 -23.80 -3.41 8.55
CA THR A 113 -23.94 -2.01 8.18
C THR A 113 -23.72 -1.84 6.69
N GLN A 114 -24.65 -1.23 5.98
CA GLN A 114 -24.53 -0.95 4.56
C GLN A 114 -23.42 0.09 4.29
N PHE A 115 -22.70 -0.13 3.22
CA PHE A 115 -21.65 0.74 2.72
C PHE A 115 -21.69 0.78 1.19
N LEU A 116 -21.87 1.97 0.62
CA LEU A 116 -21.73 2.18 -0.81
C LEU A 116 -20.27 2.47 -1.12
N GLU A 117 -19.62 1.55 -1.85
CA GLU A 117 -18.32 1.82 -2.43
C GLU A 117 -18.54 2.67 -3.69
N THR A 118 -18.13 3.94 -3.62
CA THR A 118 -18.51 4.98 -4.59
C THR A 118 -17.82 4.84 -5.94
N PHE A 119 -16.65 4.22 -6.00
CA PHE A 119 -15.91 4.04 -7.26
C PHE A 119 -16.57 2.98 -8.16
N SER A 120 -16.84 1.79 -7.62
CA SER A 120 -17.50 0.70 -8.35
C SER A 120 -19.03 0.76 -8.29
N GLN A 121 -19.58 1.72 -7.52
CA GLN A 121 -21.02 1.82 -7.24
C GLN A 121 -21.60 0.53 -6.65
N THR A 122 -20.78 -0.21 -5.88
CA THR A 122 -21.14 -1.50 -5.31
C THR A 122 -21.56 -1.34 -3.85
N MET A 123 -22.74 -1.88 -3.51
CA MET A 123 -23.18 -1.96 -2.12
C MET A 123 -22.53 -3.13 -1.40
N TYR A 124 -21.93 -2.86 -0.26
CA TYR A 124 -21.36 -3.83 0.66
C TYR A 124 -22.06 -3.80 2.01
N LEU A 125 -21.88 -4.88 2.76
CA LEU A 125 -22.21 -4.96 4.19
C LEU A 125 -20.93 -5.12 4.98
N TYR A 126 -20.62 -4.19 5.87
CA TYR A 126 -19.64 -4.41 6.94
C TYR A 126 -20.22 -5.43 7.91
N LEU A 127 -19.44 -6.46 8.22
CA LEU A 127 -19.81 -7.52 9.15
C LEU A 127 -18.93 -7.51 10.41
N GLY A 128 -17.76 -6.89 10.35
CA GLY A 128 -16.86 -6.73 11.48
C GLY A 128 -15.69 -5.83 11.14
N ARG A 129 -15.14 -5.20 12.18
CA ARG A 129 -14.01 -4.27 12.08
C ARG A 129 -13.03 -4.52 13.20
N HIS A 130 -11.76 -4.30 12.91
CA HIS A 130 -10.67 -4.34 13.89
C HIS A 130 -9.77 -3.13 13.70
N SER A 131 -9.39 -2.52 14.82
CA SER A 131 -8.39 -1.47 14.86
C SER A 131 -7.53 -1.66 16.10
N SER A 132 -6.22 -1.63 15.93
CA SER A 132 -5.24 -1.65 17.04
C SER A 132 -3.92 -1.04 16.56
N VAL A 133 -3.03 -0.77 17.52
CA VAL A 133 -1.67 -0.33 17.21
C VAL A 133 -0.81 -1.56 16.93
N ALA A 134 -0.06 -1.52 15.83
CA ALA A 134 0.82 -2.60 15.43
C ALA A 134 2.18 -2.55 16.13
N LYS A 135 2.78 -3.73 16.31
CA LYS A 135 4.22 -3.91 16.50
C LYS A 135 4.87 -4.14 15.15
N SER A 136 6.14 -3.74 15.01
CA SER A 136 6.89 -3.94 13.78
C SER A 136 6.97 -5.41 13.39
N GLY A 137 6.65 -5.73 12.14
CA GLY A 137 6.79 -7.05 11.53
C GLY A 137 5.63 -7.45 10.63
N ILE A 138 5.59 -8.76 10.31
CA ILE A 138 4.62 -9.32 9.38
C ILE A 138 3.41 -9.89 10.11
N TYR A 139 2.24 -9.43 9.73
CA TYR A 139 0.95 -9.96 10.16
C TYR A 139 0.44 -10.97 9.12
N SER A 140 0.00 -12.12 9.58
CA SER A 140 -0.52 -13.22 8.78
C SER A 140 -2.03 -13.31 8.92
N PHE A 141 -2.73 -13.20 7.80
CA PHE A 141 -4.17 -13.30 7.70
C PHE A 141 -4.53 -14.65 7.11
N LEU A 142 -5.36 -15.44 7.79
CA LEU A 142 -5.81 -16.75 7.34
C LEU A 142 -7.33 -16.84 7.39
N LEU A 143 -7.92 -17.00 6.22
CA LEU A 143 -9.34 -17.31 6.04
C LEU A 143 -9.54 -18.82 5.95
N THR A 144 -10.56 -19.32 6.65
CA THR A 144 -11.00 -20.72 6.53
C THR A 144 -12.50 -20.74 6.24
N SER A 145 -12.87 -21.30 5.09
CA SER A 145 -14.26 -21.32 4.63
C SER A 145 -15.11 -22.30 5.44
N ARG A 146 -16.39 -21.97 5.57
CA ARG A 146 -17.44 -22.83 6.16
C ARG A 146 -18.42 -23.34 5.10
N GLY A 147 -18.25 -22.93 3.86
CA GLY A 147 -19.08 -23.25 2.70
C GLY A 147 -18.72 -22.38 1.51
N LYS A 148 -19.55 -22.40 0.48
CA LYS A 148 -19.42 -21.50 -0.67
C LYS A 148 -19.70 -20.07 -0.21
N ALA A 149 -18.76 -19.16 -0.43
CA ALA A 149 -18.91 -17.74 -0.09
C ALA A 149 -17.86 -16.90 -0.82
N SER A 150 -18.19 -15.64 -1.09
CA SER A 150 -17.24 -14.62 -1.54
C SER A 150 -17.22 -13.49 -0.52
N ILE A 151 -16.02 -13.03 -0.14
CA ILE A 151 -15.84 -11.96 0.83
C ILE A 151 -14.79 -10.96 0.34
N THR A 152 -14.80 -9.78 0.93
CA THR A 152 -13.77 -8.77 0.78
C THR A 152 -13.26 -8.36 2.16
N LEU A 153 -11.94 -8.27 2.32
CA LEU A 153 -11.34 -7.65 3.49
C LEU A 153 -10.78 -6.30 3.06
N GLY A 154 -11.24 -5.22 3.69
CA GLY A 154 -10.53 -3.95 3.67
C GLY A 154 -9.34 -4.05 4.60
N VAL A 155 -8.14 -3.66 4.15
CA VAL A 155 -6.92 -3.62 4.96
C VAL A 155 -6.25 -2.29 4.75
N GLY A 156 -5.88 -1.61 5.85
CA GLY A 156 -5.34 -0.26 5.81
C GLY A 156 -6.37 0.81 5.41
N ASP A 157 -5.93 2.05 5.40
CA ASP A 157 -6.79 3.22 5.15
C ASP A 157 -6.10 4.35 4.37
N LYS A 158 -4.79 4.22 4.10
CA LYS A 158 -4.06 5.21 3.29
C LYS A 158 -4.36 5.00 1.81
N GLU A 159 -5.06 5.93 1.20
CA GLU A 159 -5.41 5.90 -0.23
C GLU A 159 -4.23 6.32 -1.12
N ILE A 160 -3.21 5.48 -1.14
CA ILE A 160 -2.02 5.63 -1.97
C ILE A 160 -1.75 4.31 -2.69
N PRO A 161 -1.03 4.32 -3.84
CA PRO A 161 -0.59 3.09 -4.47
C PRO A 161 0.27 2.25 -3.53
N GLY A 162 -0.07 0.97 -3.38
CA GLY A 162 0.66 0.02 -2.56
C GLY A 162 1.34 -1.07 -3.39
N GLU A 163 2.42 -1.62 -2.84
CA GLU A 163 3.13 -2.74 -3.45
C GLU A 163 2.63 -4.07 -2.90
N VAL A 164 2.39 -5.02 -3.80
CA VAL A 164 1.96 -6.39 -3.45
C VAL A 164 2.94 -7.38 -4.06
N LEU A 165 3.63 -8.13 -3.21
CA LEU A 165 4.57 -9.16 -3.63
C LEU A 165 3.90 -10.53 -3.61
N ARG A 166 4.11 -11.33 -4.65
CA ARG A 166 3.71 -12.74 -4.70
C ARG A 166 4.96 -13.62 -4.76
N GLY A 167 4.96 -14.65 -3.96
CA GLY A 167 6.08 -15.59 -3.83
C GLY A 167 6.40 -15.88 -2.37
N PRO A 168 7.37 -16.76 -2.10
CA PRO A 168 7.86 -16.95 -0.75
C PRO A 168 8.27 -15.58 -0.20
N ALA A 169 7.90 -15.31 1.07
CA ALA A 169 8.41 -14.11 1.73
C ALA A 169 9.92 -14.08 1.54
N PRO A 170 10.54 -12.92 1.30
CA PRO A 170 11.95 -12.82 1.58
C PRO A 170 12.12 -13.31 3.02
N THR A 171 12.77 -14.46 3.18
CA THR A 171 13.13 -14.97 4.49
C THR A 171 13.83 -13.84 5.20
N PRO A 172 13.48 -13.47 6.45
CA PRO A 172 14.37 -12.67 7.25
C PRO A 172 15.62 -13.51 7.40
N THR A 173 16.56 -13.37 6.50
CA THR A 173 17.86 -14.00 6.59
C THR A 173 18.56 -13.25 7.72
N ALA A 174 18.53 -13.85 8.91
CA ALA A 174 19.60 -13.62 9.82
C ALA A 174 20.88 -13.96 9.04
N SER A 175 21.69 -12.92 8.78
CA SER A 175 22.98 -13.02 8.12
C SER A 175 22.97 -13.56 6.68
N ALA A 176 22.60 -12.72 5.71
CA ALA A 176 23.42 -12.69 4.51
C ALA A 176 24.73 -12.03 4.90
N LYS A 177 25.77 -12.85 5.03
CA LYS A 177 27.14 -12.39 5.01
C LYS A 177 27.29 -11.53 3.77
N ALA A 178 27.31 -10.23 3.95
CA ALA A 178 27.58 -9.27 2.90
C ALA A 178 28.93 -9.62 2.30
N SER A 179 28.93 -9.89 1.02
CA SER A 179 30.13 -9.64 0.23
C SER A 179 30.37 -8.15 0.36
N ALA A 180 31.47 -7.83 1.00
CA ALA A 180 31.84 -6.48 1.31
C ALA A 180 31.99 -5.66 0.04
N ASN A 181 31.17 -4.63 -0.11
CA ASN A 181 31.67 -3.30 -0.39
C ASN A 181 30.64 -2.28 0.04
N ALA A 182 31.09 -1.45 0.98
CA ALA A 182 30.47 -0.27 1.55
C ALA A 182 29.25 -0.51 2.47
N SER A 183 29.57 -1.01 3.66
CA SER A 183 28.88 -0.76 4.92
C SER A 183 28.70 0.73 5.18
N ALA A 184 27.49 1.14 5.54
CA ALA A 184 27.32 2.15 6.56
C ALA A 184 26.13 1.74 7.42
N SER A 185 26.44 1.24 8.61
CA SER A 185 25.59 1.22 9.80
C SER A 185 25.03 2.61 10.06
N PRO A 186 23.83 2.77 10.66
CA PRO A 186 23.36 4.07 11.07
C PRO A 186 24.20 4.53 12.29
N THR A 187 25.32 5.12 12.03
CA THR A 187 25.96 6.06 12.91
C THR A 187 25.25 7.41 12.75
N THR A 188 25.22 8.20 13.80
CA THR A 188 24.74 9.59 13.91
C THR A 188 25.38 10.56 12.88
N ALA A 189 26.06 10.08 11.86
CA ALA A 189 26.65 10.80 10.75
C ALA A 189 25.75 10.62 9.53
N GLY A 190 25.11 11.71 9.08
CA GLY A 190 24.22 11.72 7.92
C GLY A 190 24.89 11.30 6.61
N TYR A 191 24.16 11.33 5.53
CA TYR A 191 24.63 10.97 4.19
C TYR A 191 25.43 12.10 3.54
N THR A 192 26.47 11.77 2.78
CA THR A 192 27.26 12.77 2.05
C THR A 192 26.73 13.01 0.64
N MET A 193 26.97 14.21 0.09
CA MET A 193 26.64 14.50 -1.32
C MET A 193 27.39 13.58 -2.30
N ALA A 194 28.56 13.07 -1.94
CA ALA A 194 29.28 12.08 -2.73
C ALA A 194 28.50 10.75 -2.84
N GLN A 195 27.90 10.31 -1.75
CA GLN A 195 27.02 9.12 -1.78
C GLN A 195 25.77 9.36 -2.63
N VAL A 196 25.16 10.54 -2.53
CA VAL A 196 24.01 10.90 -3.40
C VAL A 196 24.41 10.84 -4.87
N LYS A 197 25.52 11.46 -5.24
CA LYS A 197 26.04 11.45 -6.62
C LYS A 197 26.38 10.06 -7.14
N ALA A 198 26.80 9.14 -6.28
CA ALA A 198 27.06 7.75 -6.66
C ALA A 198 25.77 6.97 -7.00
N ASN A 199 24.62 7.43 -6.50
CA ASN A 199 23.30 6.83 -6.71
C ASN A 199 22.47 7.64 -7.74
N ASN A 200 22.98 7.78 -8.95
CA ASN A 200 22.48 8.68 -10.00
C ASN A 200 21.79 7.96 -11.17
N SER A 201 21.28 6.75 -10.98
CA SER A 201 20.70 5.94 -12.06
C SER A 201 19.31 5.43 -11.71
N ALA A 202 18.55 4.98 -12.71
CA ALA A 202 17.23 4.37 -12.48
C ALA A 202 17.28 3.09 -11.62
N LYS A 203 18.45 2.46 -11.46
CA LYS A 203 18.64 1.28 -10.59
C LYS A 203 18.97 1.66 -9.15
N SER A 204 19.48 2.87 -8.94
CA SER A 204 19.77 3.43 -7.61
C SER A 204 19.71 4.96 -7.75
N CYS A 205 18.60 5.55 -7.29
CA CYS A 205 18.26 6.94 -7.51
C CYS A 205 18.09 7.65 -6.17
N TRP A 206 19.14 8.34 -5.72
CA TRP A 206 19.07 9.17 -4.53
C TRP A 206 18.99 10.63 -4.91
N ALA A 207 18.27 11.42 -4.15
CA ALA A 207 18.19 12.86 -4.30
C ALA A 207 18.16 13.54 -2.92
N VAL A 208 18.59 14.80 -2.88
CA VAL A 208 18.47 15.65 -1.69
C VAL A 208 17.26 16.54 -1.84
N VAL A 209 16.49 16.70 -0.76
CA VAL A 209 15.47 17.74 -0.62
C VAL A 209 15.55 18.29 0.81
N ASP A 210 15.70 19.59 0.97
CA ASP A 210 15.73 20.31 2.26
C ASP A 210 16.67 19.65 3.31
N ASP A 211 17.95 19.47 2.96
CA ASP A 211 18.98 18.89 3.83
C ASP A 211 18.75 17.39 4.21
N TYR A 212 17.83 16.69 3.54
CA TYR A 212 17.63 15.26 3.71
C TYR A 212 17.83 14.48 2.42
N VAL A 213 18.36 13.28 2.55
CA VAL A 213 18.56 12.35 1.42
C VAL A 213 17.39 11.38 1.34
N TYR A 214 16.93 11.12 0.11
CA TYR A 214 15.79 10.26 -0.20
C TYR A 214 16.17 9.22 -1.26
N ASP A 215 15.77 7.97 -1.08
CA ASP A 215 15.89 6.91 -2.09
C ASP A 215 14.62 6.87 -2.95
N LEU A 216 14.69 7.48 -4.12
CA LEU A 216 13.57 7.58 -5.07
C LEU A 216 13.52 6.42 -6.07
N THR A 217 14.38 5.41 -5.96
CA THR A 217 14.50 4.30 -6.92
C THR A 217 13.15 3.64 -7.20
N LYS A 218 12.41 3.32 -6.16
CA LYS A 218 11.08 2.69 -6.28
C LYS A 218 10.01 3.66 -6.77
N TRP A 219 10.22 4.96 -6.62
CA TRP A 219 9.26 5.97 -7.01
C TRP A 219 9.31 6.34 -8.50
N ILE A 220 10.39 6.01 -9.20
CA ILE A 220 10.60 6.36 -10.62
C ILE A 220 9.39 5.98 -11.48
N ASN A 221 8.96 4.71 -11.40
CA ASN A 221 7.88 4.19 -12.24
C ASN A 221 6.47 4.49 -11.71
N SER A 222 6.37 5.02 -10.50
CA SER A 222 5.09 5.30 -9.82
C SER A 222 4.78 6.80 -9.76
N HIS A 223 5.69 7.65 -10.22
CA HIS A 223 5.51 9.10 -10.17
C HIS A 223 4.44 9.56 -11.18
N PRO A 224 3.38 10.29 -10.75
CA PRO A 224 2.31 10.75 -11.65
C PRO A 224 2.78 11.63 -12.80
N GLY A 225 3.87 12.40 -12.60
CA GLY A 225 4.51 13.22 -13.63
C GLY A 225 5.42 12.45 -14.59
N GLY A 226 5.40 11.11 -14.54
CA GLY A 226 6.23 10.23 -15.36
C GLY A 226 7.61 9.95 -14.76
N SER A 227 8.22 8.85 -15.22
CA SER A 227 9.53 8.38 -14.72
C SER A 227 10.68 9.37 -15.00
N GLY A 228 10.62 10.08 -16.13
CA GLY A 228 11.63 11.07 -16.50
C GLY A 228 11.80 12.20 -15.49
N ALA A 229 10.71 12.63 -14.87
CA ALA A 229 10.73 13.67 -13.83
C ALA A 229 11.56 13.25 -12.60
N ILE A 230 11.53 11.97 -12.23
CA ILE A 230 12.32 11.45 -11.11
C ILE A 230 13.74 11.10 -11.53
N VAL A 231 13.92 10.48 -12.70
CA VAL A 231 15.26 10.10 -13.19
C VAL A 231 16.18 11.31 -13.32
N SER A 232 15.65 12.48 -13.70
CA SER A 232 16.42 13.72 -13.81
C SER A 232 16.91 14.27 -12.44
N LEU A 233 16.35 13.79 -11.34
CA LEU A 233 16.74 14.20 -9.99
C LEU A 233 17.78 13.29 -9.36
N CYS A 234 18.00 12.09 -9.92
CA CYS A 234 18.93 11.12 -9.37
C CYS A 234 20.36 11.68 -9.28
N GLY A 235 20.98 11.57 -8.12
CA GLY A 235 22.34 12.06 -7.86
C GLY A 235 22.44 13.56 -7.60
N THR A 236 21.34 14.29 -7.47
CA THR A 236 21.32 15.75 -7.37
C THR A 236 20.70 16.27 -6.06
N ASP A 237 20.93 17.57 -5.79
CA ASP A 237 20.07 18.33 -4.90
C ASP A 237 18.82 18.78 -5.67
N ALA A 238 17.71 18.16 -5.37
CA ALA A 238 16.42 18.36 -6.01
C ALA A 238 15.52 19.37 -5.27
N THR A 239 16.02 20.04 -4.23
CA THR A 239 15.23 20.96 -3.38
C THR A 239 14.47 21.99 -4.21
N VAL A 240 15.17 22.68 -5.12
CA VAL A 240 14.56 23.72 -5.96
C VAL A 240 13.49 23.12 -6.88
N SER A 241 13.80 22.00 -7.54
CA SER A 241 12.88 21.32 -8.46
C SER A 241 11.63 20.82 -7.75
N PHE A 242 11.81 20.20 -6.57
CA PHE A 242 10.69 19.72 -5.77
C PHE A 242 9.79 20.85 -5.29
N LYS A 243 10.38 21.94 -4.77
CA LYS A 243 9.61 23.12 -4.32
C LYS A 243 8.90 23.83 -5.47
N ALA A 244 9.55 23.99 -6.61
CA ALA A 244 8.92 24.61 -7.77
C ALA A 244 7.67 23.86 -8.23
N GLN A 245 7.66 22.52 -8.13
CA GLN A 245 6.56 21.70 -8.58
C GLN A 245 5.51 21.42 -7.47
N HIS A 246 5.93 21.33 -6.21
CA HIS A 246 5.12 20.77 -5.11
C HIS A 246 5.03 21.66 -3.87
N GLN A 247 5.53 22.91 -3.92
CA GLN A 247 5.47 23.81 -2.77
C GLN A 247 4.04 23.96 -2.25
N ASN A 248 3.88 23.85 -0.94
CA ASN A 248 2.59 23.92 -0.22
C ASN A 248 1.60 22.75 -0.53
N GLN A 249 2.06 21.67 -1.15
CA GLN A 249 1.25 20.48 -1.36
C GLN A 249 1.59 19.41 -0.32
N ALA A 250 0.65 19.12 0.58
CA ALA A 250 0.86 18.15 1.65
C ALA A 250 1.10 16.72 1.13
N LYS A 251 0.36 16.29 0.09
CA LYS A 251 0.47 14.92 -0.47
C LYS A 251 1.87 14.59 -1.01
N PRO A 252 2.51 15.40 -1.87
CA PRO A 252 3.88 15.17 -2.32
C PRO A 252 4.89 15.17 -1.17
N ALA A 253 4.75 16.05 -0.17
CA ALA A 253 5.65 16.13 0.97
C ALA A 253 5.60 14.84 1.82
N VAL A 254 4.40 14.35 2.16
CA VAL A 254 4.21 13.08 2.87
C VAL A 254 4.74 11.90 2.06
N ARG A 255 4.54 11.90 0.73
CA ARG A 255 5.08 10.88 -0.14
C ARG A 255 6.61 10.88 -0.13
N LEU A 256 7.22 12.05 -0.27
CA LEU A 256 8.68 12.19 -0.23
C LEU A 256 9.24 11.66 1.08
N ASP A 257 8.60 11.99 2.21
CA ASP A 257 9.05 11.56 3.54
C ASP A 257 9.09 10.03 3.70
N SER A 258 8.25 9.29 2.98
CA SER A 258 8.26 7.83 2.96
C SER A 258 9.51 7.20 2.28
N TYR A 259 10.31 8.01 1.59
CA TYR A 259 11.57 7.59 0.94
C TYR A 259 12.81 8.15 1.64
N LYS A 260 12.64 8.78 2.79
CA LYS A 260 13.71 9.42 3.54
C LYS A 260 14.73 8.42 4.07
N LEU A 261 16.01 8.64 3.78
CA LEU A 261 17.13 7.88 4.31
C LEU A 261 17.71 8.51 5.57
N GLY A 262 17.87 9.84 5.59
CA GLY A 262 18.47 10.56 6.72
C GLY A 262 18.97 11.93 6.33
N PRO A 263 19.61 12.67 7.26
CA PRO A 263 20.13 14.01 7.02
C PRO A 263 21.33 13.97 6.07
N LEU A 264 21.46 15.03 5.26
CA LEU A 264 22.67 15.32 4.48
C LEU A 264 23.73 15.90 5.42
N GLN A 265 24.95 15.38 5.36
CA GLN A 265 26.12 15.98 6.01
C GLN A 265 26.53 17.24 5.25
N LYS A 266 26.71 18.34 5.97
CA LYS A 266 27.27 19.60 5.47
C LYS A 266 28.77 19.60 5.56
#